data_4dab451a49c38ea3f184a42c616e2c7e
#
_entry.id   4dab451a49c38ea3f184a42c616e2c7e
#
_cell.length_a   1.000
_cell.length_b   1.000
_cell.length_c   1.000
_cell.angle_alpha   90.00
_cell.angle_beta   90.00
_cell.angle_gamma   90.00
#
_symmetry.space_group_name_H-M   'P 1'
#
loop_
_entity.id
_entity.type
_entity.pdbx_description
1 polymer ?
#
loop_
_entity_poly.entity_id
_entity_poly.type
_entity_poly.pdbx_seq_one_letter_code
_entity_poly.pdbx_strand_id
1 'polypeptide(L)'
;MRRRLPLLLLVAGFLSTLSTPAFAQGLTDAPEDPRQSTEKPKEAEQPTAVLPSEPVPPPAAPVVVPPPRPKFGDVAVSGYFRGNFGMSNQKGRMTCFSLALPGELRSKYRLGNECEVWSETHFTVVTYAGEGGTNGVIASAHFMPTVFIPTTFIGYTPNGTVNSPLSFTTSTGAVVSFPNLYADIAGIPWLFGGTVWAGTRYYKRESVYISDFFYWNPSGVGAGIEDINLGKNLRLSYAAFAVDGRLTPPPQDFAPPLAPLADFGVRHDLQLRGVKLWKGAELQFGVQVIANHSNNPSTSGGAGFTFRYVQKVLGGDNKFVIQGGQGAGTGFGTLARYYYPDFSLYNSPNEIRFRVVDVLTIQPGDRWFGAQAAVVYQHDDLGNAGQITDWYSGGARVSIAFAENFKLLGEAGADRVTKSNGSPPQYLTKFTVAPTISSGRGLLTRPELRLFWTYALWNEAARIATVDSAMFYTSSIYLSGQTFGVQAETWW
;
A
#
# COMPACT_ATOMS: atom_id res chain seq x y z
N MET A 1 -18.00 -30.58 21.16
CA MET A 1 -19.38 -30.47 20.60
C MET A 1 -19.53 -29.15 19.87
N ARG A 2 -19.92 -29.25 18.63
CA ARG A 2 -20.04 -28.25 17.58
C ARG A 2 -20.81 -26.98 17.98
N ARG A 3 -20.22 -25.78 17.76
CA ARG A 3 -20.96 -24.57 17.41
C ARG A 3 -20.39 -24.01 16.11
N ARG A 4 -21.13 -24.23 15.04
CA ARG A 4 -20.87 -23.67 13.72
C ARG A 4 -21.53 -22.29 13.60
N LEU A 5 -20.78 -21.33 13.16
CA LEU A 5 -21.03 -20.12 12.36
C LEU A 5 -22.43 -19.47 12.33
N PRO A 6 -22.42 -18.13 12.45
CA PRO A 6 -22.98 -17.32 11.40
C PRO A 6 -22.09 -16.12 11.04
N LEU A 7 -21.06 -16.29 10.20
CA LEU A 7 -20.19 -15.19 9.73
C LEU A 7 -20.57 -14.67 8.35
N LEU A 8 -21.46 -15.37 7.63
CA LEU A 8 -21.82 -14.99 6.26
C LEU A 8 -22.89 -13.89 6.15
N LEU A 9 -23.56 -13.54 7.24
CA LEU A 9 -24.67 -12.58 7.22
C LEU A 9 -24.27 -11.12 7.54
N LEU A 10 -23.07 -10.88 8.04
CA LEU A 10 -22.62 -9.52 8.40
C LEU A 10 -22.03 -8.75 7.22
N VAL A 11 -21.56 -9.42 6.18
CA VAL A 11 -21.01 -8.76 4.97
C VAL A 11 -22.10 -8.33 3.99
N ALA A 12 -23.25 -9.02 3.99
CA ALA A 12 -24.38 -8.64 3.14
C ALA A 12 -25.20 -7.45 3.67
N GLY A 13 -25.11 -7.15 4.95
CA GLY A 13 -25.89 -6.07 5.59
C GLY A 13 -25.35 -4.65 5.36
N PHE A 14 -24.11 -4.48 4.96
CA PHE A 14 -23.52 -3.15 4.75
C PHE A 14 -23.71 -2.60 3.32
N LEU A 15 -24.13 -3.42 2.39
CA LEU A 15 -24.35 -3.02 0.99
C LEU A 15 -25.81 -2.64 0.67
N SER A 16 -26.74 -2.79 1.61
CA SER A 16 -28.18 -2.59 1.35
C SER A 16 -28.80 -1.30 1.94
N THR A 17 -28.02 -0.36 2.51
CA THR A 17 -28.57 0.86 3.12
C THR A 17 -28.15 2.17 2.44
N LEU A 18 -27.79 2.15 1.18
CA LEU A 18 -27.69 3.36 0.34
C LEU A 18 -28.89 3.45 -0.60
N SER A 19 -30.08 3.55 -0.04
CA SER A 19 -31.26 4.02 -0.75
C SER A 19 -31.26 5.56 -0.74
N THR A 20 -31.26 6.12 -1.93
CA THR A 20 -31.46 7.52 -2.28
C THR A 20 -32.70 8.12 -1.62
N PRO A 21 -32.63 9.35 -1.05
CA PRO A 21 -33.82 10.16 -0.91
C PRO A 21 -34.04 10.95 -2.19
N ALA A 22 -35.19 10.70 -2.81
CA ALA A 22 -35.78 11.56 -3.80
C ALA A 22 -36.18 12.89 -3.12
N PHE A 23 -35.68 14.01 -3.65
CA PHE A 23 -36.27 15.32 -3.43
C PHE A 23 -37.00 15.73 -4.69
N ALA A 24 -38.32 15.67 -4.62
CA ALA A 24 -39.22 16.29 -5.56
C ALA A 24 -40.16 17.22 -4.81
N GLN A 25 -40.32 18.38 -5.41
CA GLN A 25 -41.48 19.29 -5.38
C GLN A 25 -41.67 20.26 -4.24
N GLY A 26 -41.74 21.50 -4.69
CA GLY A 26 -42.81 22.43 -4.40
C GLY A 26 -42.41 23.65 -3.57
N LEU A 27 -42.40 24.79 -4.26
CA LEU A 27 -43.18 25.93 -3.84
C LEU A 27 -43.06 27.04 -4.89
N THR A 28 -44.18 27.25 -5.57
CA THR A 28 -44.57 28.49 -6.22
C THR A 28 -44.75 29.59 -5.16
N ASP A 29 -44.30 30.80 -5.46
CA ASP A 29 -45.08 32.03 -5.41
C ASP A 29 -44.18 33.24 -5.69
N ALA A 30 -44.54 33.96 -6.73
CA ALA A 30 -44.04 35.27 -7.07
C ALA A 30 -44.88 36.35 -6.39
N PRO A 31 -44.40 37.54 -6.20
CA PRO A 31 -45.23 38.73 -6.36
C PRO A 31 -44.74 39.63 -7.50
N GLU A 32 -45.72 40.15 -8.21
CA GLU A 32 -45.66 41.12 -9.28
C GLU A 32 -45.07 42.45 -8.84
N ASP A 33 -44.37 43.10 -9.76
CA ASP A 33 -44.07 44.52 -9.71
C ASP A 33 -44.47 45.18 -11.03
N PRO A 34 -45.23 46.28 -11.00
CA PRO A 34 -45.60 47.02 -12.20
C PRO A 34 -44.73 48.26 -12.36
N ARG A 35 -44.09 48.42 -13.49
CA ARG A 35 -43.89 49.72 -14.15
C ARG A 35 -43.56 49.56 -15.63
N GLN A 36 -44.57 49.90 -16.41
CA GLN A 36 -44.48 50.21 -17.84
C GLN A 36 -43.61 51.43 -18.09
N SER A 37 -42.78 51.36 -19.10
CA SER A 37 -42.34 52.52 -19.86
C SER A 37 -42.29 52.14 -21.33
N THR A 38 -43.11 52.85 -22.07
CA THR A 38 -43.34 52.79 -23.51
C THR A 38 -42.16 53.40 -24.29
N GLU A 39 -41.59 52.69 -25.21
CA GLU A 39 -40.84 53.24 -26.34
C GLU A 39 -41.20 52.55 -27.67
N LYS A 40 -41.38 53.37 -28.72
CA LYS A 40 -41.90 53.01 -30.04
C LYS A 40 -40.91 52.09 -30.82
N PRO A 41 -41.45 51.25 -31.73
CA PRO A 41 -40.63 50.38 -32.55
C PRO A 41 -39.93 51.16 -33.66
N LYS A 42 -38.65 50.93 -33.84
CA LYS A 42 -37.85 51.29 -34.99
C LYS A 42 -37.96 50.18 -36.01
N GLU A 43 -38.16 50.62 -37.24
CA GLU A 43 -38.38 49.84 -38.47
C GLU A 43 -37.27 48.78 -38.69
N ALA A 44 -37.70 47.55 -38.99
CA ALA A 44 -36.85 46.39 -39.16
C ALA A 44 -36.14 46.43 -40.54
N GLU A 45 -34.84 46.55 -40.55
CA GLU A 45 -34.01 46.20 -41.70
C GLU A 45 -34.01 44.65 -41.88
N GLN A 46 -34.26 44.22 -43.10
CA GLN A 46 -34.26 42.81 -43.48
C GLN A 46 -32.85 42.22 -43.30
N PRO A 47 -32.70 41.07 -42.66
CA PRO A 47 -31.41 40.40 -42.53
C PRO A 47 -31.02 39.81 -43.87
N THR A 48 -29.87 40.22 -44.35
CA THR A 48 -29.15 39.60 -45.49
C THR A 48 -28.90 38.11 -45.11
N ALA A 49 -29.33 37.22 -45.98
CA ALA A 49 -29.13 35.77 -45.80
C ALA A 49 -27.64 35.45 -45.72
N VAL A 50 -27.18 35.14 -44.53
CA VAL A 50 -25.85 34.57 -44.32
C VAL A 50 -25.93 33.09 -44.74
N LEU A 51 -25.18 32.77 -45.80
CA LEU A 51 -24.96 31.36 -46.18
C LEU A 51 -24.41 30.60 -44.97
N PRO A 52 -24.89 29.35 -44.70
CA PRO A 52 -24.35 28.55 -43.63
C PRO A 52 -22.86 28.32 -43.84
N SER A 53 -22.03 28.79 -42.92
CA SER A 53 -20.62 28.46 -42.88
C SER A 53 -20.47 26.95 -42.80
N GLU A 54 -19.63 26.36 -43.66
CA GLU A 54 -19.29 24.95 -43.57
C GLU A 54 -18.86 24.61 -42.13
N PRO A 55 -19.30 23.45 -41.59
CA PRO A 55 -18.90 23.05 -40.25
C PRO A 55 -17.38 22.90 -40.19
N VAL A 56 -16.75 23.70 -39.33
CA VAL A 56 -15.32 23.60 -39.03
C VAL A 56 -15.04 22.16 -38.58
N PRO A 57 -14.13 21.43 -39.27
CA PRO A 57 -13.82 20.07 -38.88
C PRO A 57 -13.34 20.05 -37.41
N PRO A 58 -13.76 19.07 -36.60
CA PRO A 58 -13.31 18.97 -35.19
C PRO A 58 -11.79 18.95 -35.17
N PRO A 59 -11.16 19.61 -34.16
CA PRO A 59 -9.73 19.61 -34.03
C PRO A 59 -9.22 18.17 -34.02
N ALA A 60 -8.22 17.87 -34.80
CA ALA A 60 -7.60 16.56 -34.90
C ALA A 60 -7.22 16.10 -33.47
N ALA A 61 -7.61 14.87 -33.12
CA ALA A 61 -7.23 14.30 -31.82
C ALA A 61 -5.71 14.40 -31.66
N PRO A 62 -5.20 14.75 -30.47
CA PRO A 62 -3.77 14.87 -30.23
C PRO A 62 -3.09 13.56 -30.65
N VAL A 63 -2.12 13.66 -31.56
CA VAL A 63 -1.32 12.50 -31.98
C VAL A 63 -0.54 12.03 -30.75
N VAL A 64 -0.93 10.90 -30.19
CA VAL A 64 -0.19 10.26 -29.12
C VAL A 64 1.06 9.66 -29.75
N VAL A 65 2.16 10.40 -29.69
CA VAL A 65 3.48 9.89 -30.09
C VAL A 65 3.85 8.81 -29.08
N PRO A 66 4.06 7.54 -29.49
CA PRO A 66 4.51 6.51 -28.57
C PRO A 66 5.86 6.93 -27.96
N PRO A 67 6.13 6.63 -26.68
CA PRO A 67 7.40 6.97 -26.06
C PRO A 67 8.56 6.35 -26.88
N PRO A 68 9.69 7.05 -26.96
CA PRO A 68 10.86 6.55 -27.68
C PRO A 68 11.27 5.18 -27.09
N ARG A 69 11.72 4.29 -27.97
CA ARG A 69 12.17 2.97 -27.53
C ARG A 69 13.40 3.10 -26.68
N PRO A 70 13.49 2.30 -25.58
CA PRO A 70 14.70 2.23 -24.80
C PRO A 70 15.90 1.81 -25.65
N LYS A 71 17.06 2.43 -25.40
CA LYS A 71 18.33 2.15 -26.06
C LYS A 71 19.33 1.63 -25.04
N PHE A 72 20.34 0.92 -25.51
CA PHE A 72 21.48 0.55 -24.67
C PHE A 72 22.04 1.79 -23.96
N GLY A 73 22.26 1.67 -22.66
CA GLY A 73 22.78 2.75 -21.82
C GLY A 73 21.76 3.75 -21.33
N ASP A 74 20.48 3.65 -21.74
CA ASP A 74 19.42 4.49 -21.18
C ASP A 74 19.28 4.20 -19.69
N VAL A 75 19.16 5.28 -18.90
CA VAL A 75 18.98 5.22 -17.46
C VAL A 75 17.65 5.87 -17.09
N ALA A 76 16.77 5.12 -16.45
CA ALA A 76 15.57 5.65 -15.83
C ALA A 76 15.79 5.73 -14.32
N VAL A 77 15.36 6.85 -13.71
CA VAL A 77 15.43 7.06 -12.26
C VAL A 77 14.01 7.32 -11.76
N SER A 78 13.62 6.57 -10.76
CA SER A 78 12.37 6.78 -10.02
C SER A 78 12.64 6.67 -8.54
N GLY A 79 11.72 7.12 -7.70
CA GLY A 79 11.96 7.02 -6.28
C GLY A 79 10.80 7.44 -5.41
N TYR A 80 11.03 7.29 -4.12
CA TYR A 80 10.13 7.67 -3.05
C TYR A 80 10.91 8.28 -1.90
N PHE A 81 10.40 9.36 -1.36
CA PHE A 81 10.93 9.97 -0.14
C PHE A 81 9.79 10.35 0.79
N ARG A 82 10.01 10.09 2.08
CA ARG A 82 9.22 10.67 3.17
C ARG A 82 10.13 11.05 4.32
N GLY A 83 9.79 12.14 4.99
CA GLY A 83 10.53 12.60 6.16
C GLY A 83 9.63 13.41 7.06
N ASN A 84 9.84 13.28 8.37
CA ASN A 84 9.06 13.97 9.39
C ASN A 84 9.97 14.63 10.40
N PHE A 85 9.49 15.76 10.91
CA PHE A 85 10.03 16.41 12.10
C PHE A 85 8.85 16.88 12.94
N GLY A 86 8.88 16.59 14.26
CA GLY A 86 7.79 16.98 15.14
C GLY A 86 8.10 16.77 16.61
N MET A 87 7.13 17.14 17.42
CA MET A 87 7.17 17.01 18.86
C MET A 87 5.83 16.54 19.43
N SER A 88 5.86 15.91 20.60
CA SER A 88 4.66 15.56 21.35
C SER A 88 4.25 16.73 22.26
N ASN A 89 2.97 16.73 22.68
CA ASN A 89 2.45 17.69 23.67
C ASN A 89 3.07 17.51 25.06
N GLN A 90 3.83 16.43 25.29
CA GLN A 90 4.54 16.14 26.54
C GLN A 90 5.98 16.63 26.54
N LYS A 91 6.31 17.62 25.72
CA LYS A 91 7.66 18.23 25.58
C LYS A 91 8.74 17.24 25.12
N GLY A 92 8.33 16.14 24.50
CA GLY A 92 9.20 15.12 23.94
C GLY A 92 9.25 15.17 22.41
N ARG A 93 10.01 14.21 21.86
CA ARG A 93 10.03 13.97 20.42
C ARG A 93 8.66 13.52 19.90
N MET A 94 8.49 13.63 18.61
CA MET A 94 7.33 13.07 17.90
C MET A 94 7.10 11.61 18.32
N THR A 95 5.86 11.28 18.64
CA THR A 95 5.40 9.92 18.94
C THR A 95 4.53 9.41 17.81
N CYS A 96 4.75 8.17 17.39
CA CYS A 96 3.90 7.49 16.43
C CYS A 96 3.01 6.46 17.15
N PHE A 97 1.73 6.54 16.87
CA PHE A 97 0.70 5.75 17.53
C PHE A 97 0.35 4.53 16.68
N SER A 98 0.49 3.33 17.23
CA SER A 98 0.13 2.07 16.57
C SER A 98 -0.08 0.95 17.58
N LEU A 99 -0.80 -0.11 17.22
CA LEU A 99 -0.87 -1.35 17.98
C LEU A 99 0.08 -2.40 17.38
N ALA A 100 0.64 -3.24 18.23
CA ALA A 100 1.43 -4.38 17.81
C ALA A 100 0.53 -5.54 17.42
N LEU A 101 0.88 -6.21 16.33
CA LEU A 101 0.19 -7.37 15.76
C LEU A 101 1.17 -8.54 15.63
N PRO A 102 0.70 -9.79 15.46
CA PRO A 102 1.58 -10.90 15.16
C PRO A 102 2.44 -10.65 13.91
N GLY A 103 3.69 -11.16 13.91
CA GLY A 103 4.62 -10.98 12.81
C GLY A 103 5.22 -9.58 12.72
N GLU A 104 5.39 -8.89 13.85
CA GLU A 104 5.91 -7.51 13.93
C GLU A 104 5.12 -6.48 13.13
N LEU A 105 3.99 -6.86 12.56
CA LEU A 105 3.08 -5.94 11.90
C LEU A 105 2.57 -4.90 12.90
N ARG A 106 2.43 -3.68 12.44
CA ARG A 106 1.85 -2.59 13.23
C ARG A 106 0.68 -1.98 12.50
N SER A 107 -0.44 -1.91 13.19
CA SER A 107 -1.56 -1.14 12.72
C SER A 107 -1.26 0.34 12.86
N LYS A 108 -1.38 1.10 11.80
CA LYS A 108 -1.24 2.57 11.86
C LYS A 108 -2.01 3.23 10.71
N TYR A 109 -2.49 4.43 10.97
CA TYR A 109 -2.89 5.39 9.94
C TYR A 109 -1.77 6.42 9.84
N ARG A 110 -1.25 6.64 8.63
CA ARG A 110 0.11 7.19 8.44
C ARG A 110 0.21 8.71 8.37
N LEU A 111 -0.88 9.46 8.18
CA LEU A 111 -0.82 10.92 8.12
C LEU A 111 -0.35 11.48 9.46
N GLY A 112 0.76 12.24 9.46
CA GLY A 112 1.36 12.77 10.69
C GLY A 112 1.76 11.70 11.72
N ASN A 113 2.02 10.45 11.29
CA ASN A 113 2.24 9.30 12.17
C ASN A 113 3.35 8.37 11.66
N GLU A 114 4.38 8.94 11.08
CA GLU A 114 5.56 8.20 10.60
C GLU A 114 6.80 8.77 11.28
N CYS A 115 7.45 7.96 12.11
CA CYS A 115 8.58 8.39 12.95
C CYS A 115 9.92 8.01 12.32
N GLU A 116 10.03 8.21 11.02
CA GLU A 116 11.25 7.90 10.27
C GLU A 116 11.43 8.86 9.10
N VAL A 117 12.67 8.96 8.63
CA VAL A 117 13.01 9.38 7.29
C VAL A 117 13.24 8.14 6.45
N TRP A 118 12.62 8.10 5.28
CA TRP A 118 12.68 7.01 4.35
C TRP A 118 12.97 7.51 2.95
N SER A 119 13.96 6.94 2.29
CA SER A 119 14.30 7.28 0.91
C SER A 119 14.58 6.02 0.11
N GLU A 120 13.95 5.90 -1.04
CA GLU A 120 14.21 4.87 -2.06
C GLU A 120 14.57 5.59 -3.36
N THR A 121 15.67 5.23 -3.99
CA THR A 121 16.02 5.71 -5.33
C THR A 121 16.29 4.52 -6.22
N HIS A 122 15.44 4.28 -7.20
CA HIS A 122 15.51 3.14 -8.09
C HIS A 122 16.10 3.55 -9.43
N PHE A 123 17.21 2.95 -9.77
CA PHE A 123 17.89 3.07 -11.06
C PHE A 123 17.56 1.84 -11.91
N THR A 124 17.12 2.08 -13.14
CA THR A 124 16.98 1.06 -14.18
C THR A 124 17.94 1.41 -15.31
N VAL A 125 18.87 0.54 -15.61
CA VAL A 125 19.87 0.71 -16.68
C VAL A 125 19.60 -0.31 -17.77
N VAL A 126 19.36 0.15 -18.99
CA VAL A 126 19.19 -0.73 -20.16
C VAL A 126 20.55 -1.28 -20.57
N THR A 127 20.76 -2.56 -20.40
CA THR A 127 22.02 -3.26 -20.70
C THR A 127 22.03 -3.92 -22.09
N TYR A 128 20.85 -4.07 -22.69
CA TYR A 128 20.66 -4.54 -24.06
C TYR A 128 19.32 -4.06 -24.62
N ALA A 129 19.31 -3.63 -25.85
CA ALA A 129 18.08 -3.32 -26.59
C ALA A 129 18.20 -3.94 -27.99
N GLY A 130 17.35 -4.92 -28.28
CA GLY A 130 17.36 -5.64 -29.56
C GLY A 130 17.03 -4.74 -30.75
N GLU A 131 17.70 -4.94 -31.85
CA GLU A 131 17.36 -4.33 -33.14
C GLU A 131 16.07 -4.97 -33.67
N GLY A 132 15.10 -4.15 -33.99
CA GLY A 132 13.89 -4.62 -34.65
C GLY A 132 12.60 -4.24 -33.99
N GLY A 133 11.57 -4.30 -34.72
CA GLY A 133 10.19 -3.88 -34.53
C GLY A 133 9.60 -3.83 -33.10
N THR A 134 8.31 -3.72 -33.02
CA THR A 134 7.50 -3.59 -31.78
C THR A 134 7.73 -4.70 -30.71
N ASN A 135 8.48 -5.74 -31.04
CA ASN A 135 8.74 -6.93 -30.20
C ASN A 135 10.23 -7.09 -29.83
N GLY A 136 11.02 -6.01 -29.78
CA GLY A 136 12.43 -6.10 -29.39
C GLY A 136 12.59 -6.57 -27.93
N VAL A 137 13.50 -7.51 -27.71
CA VAL A 137 13.92 -7.95 -26.38
C VAL A 137 14.76 -6.84 -25.74
N ILE A 138 14.47 -6.52 -24.47
CA ILE A 138 15.19 -5.53 -23.68
C ILE A 138 15.73 -6.22 -22.43
N ALA A 139 17.03 -6.08 -22.15
CA ALA A 139 17.61 -6.50 -20.87
C ALA A 139 17.93 -5.25 -20.03
N SER A 140 17.65 -5.33 -18.75
CA SER A 140 17.89 -4.22 -17.80
C SER A 140 18.53 -4.74 -16.51
N ALA A 141 19.31 -3.89 -15.87
CA ALA A 141 19.79 -4.04 -14.52
C ALA A 141 19.11 -3.01 -13.61
N HIS A 142 18.75 -3.44 -12.42
CA HIS A 142 18.01 -2.65 -11.45
C HIS A 142 18.76 -2.55 -10.14
N PHE A 143 18.86 -1.34 -9.62
CA PHE A 143 19.55 -1.05 -8.37
C PHE A 143 18.76 0.00 -7.57
N MET A 144 18.42 -0.29 -6.32
CA MET A 144 17.65 0.61 -5.47
C MET A 144 18.26 0.72 -4.08
N PRO A 145 19.17 1.67 -3.86
CA PRO A 145 19.57 2.04 -2.52
C PRO A 145 18.39 2.64 -1.76
N THR A 146 18.21 2.18 -0.54
CA THR A 146 17.19 2.66 0.37
C THR A 146 17.82 3.06 1.69
N VAL A 147 17.40 4.20 2.21
CA VAL A 147 17.87 4.74 3.50
C VAL A 147 16.69 4.87 4.45
N PHE A 148 16.82 4.28 5.62
CA PHE A 148 15.90 4.39 6.74
C PHE A 148 16.60 5.05 7.93
N ILE A 149 16.03 6.14 8.46
CA ILE A 149 16.54 6.83 9.65
C ILE A 149 15.37 6.99 10.63
N PRO A 150 15.39 6.28 11.77
CA PRO A 150 14.35 6.46 12.79
C PRO A 150 14.53 7.84 13.44
N THR A 151 13.55 8.71 13.33
CA THR A 151 13.60 10.08 13.90
C THR A 151 13.42 10.10 15.41
N THR A 152 12.88 9.02 15.97
CA THR A 152 12.75 8.84 17.43
C THR A 152 14.07 8.52 18.13
N PHE A 153 15.12 8.16 17.40
CA PHE A 153 16.35 7.59 17.94
C PHE A 153 17.63 8.32 17.50
N ILE A 154 17.62 9.64 17.43
CA ILE A 154 18.87 10.37 17.20
C ILE A 154 19.85 10.03 18.34
N GLY A 155 20.90 9.25 18.04
CA GLY A 155 21.91 8.81 18.98
C GLY A 155 21.69 7.42 19.59
N TYR A 156 20.72 6.66 19.16
CA TYR A 156 20.54 5.26 19.56
C TYR A 156 20.87 4.34 18.39
N THR A 157 21.86 3.48 18.56
CA THR A 157 22.07 2.33 17.65
C THR A 157 20.98 1.33 17.94
N PRO A 158 20.03 1.08 17.01
CA PRO A 158 19.09 -0.01 17.21
C PRO A 158 19.91 -1.32 17.18
N ASN A 159 19.89 -2.08 18.27
CA ASN A 159 20.24 -3.51 18.24
C ASN A 159 19.18 -4.29 17.44
N GLY A 160 18.68 -3.69 16.40
CA GLY A 160 17.65 -4.21 15.53
C GLY A 160 18.28 -4.87 14.34
N THR A 161 18.20 -6.14 14.34
CA THR A 161 18.52 -7.05 13.28
C THR A 161 17.75 -6.70 12.01
N VAL A 162 18.48 -6.33 10.99
CA VAL A 162 17.91 -6.07 9.67
C VAL A 162 17.92 -7.38 8.88
N ASN A 163 16.75 -7.95 8.65
CA ASN A 163 16.56 -9.21 7.91
C ASN A 163 16.74 -9.02 6.39
N SER A 164 17.74 -8.26 5.97
CA SER A 164 18.10 -8.18 4.56
C SER A 164 19.55 -8.60 4.39
N PRO A 165 19.86 -9.54 3.48
CA PRO A 165 21.23 -9.96 3.24
C PRO A 165 22.13 -8.82 2.71
N LEU A 166 21.55 -7.71 2.30
CA LEU A 166 22.24 -6.54 1.73
C LEU A 166 21.96 -5.26 2.51
N SER A 167 21.88 -5.32 3.84
CA SER A 167 21.69 -4.12 4.66
C SER A 167 22.81 -3.96 5.68
N PHE A 168 23.15 -2.72 5.97
CA PHE A 168 24.12 -2.36 7.01
C PHE A 168 23.62 -1.17 7.82
N THR A 169 23.95 -1.16 9.09
CA THR A 169 23.58 -0.09 10.01
C THR A 169 24.80 0.84 10.21
N THR A 170 24.57 2.14 10.09
CA THR A 170 25.59 3.14 10.37
C THR A 170 25.67 3.44 11.87
N SER A 171 26.76 4.07 12.32
CA SER A 171 26.91 4.51 13.70
C SER A 171 25.84 5.53 14.17
N THR A 172 25.12 6.13 13.22
CA THR A 172 24.00 7.07 13.50
C THR A 172 22.65 6.38 13.61
N GLY A 173 22.57 5.05 13.51
CA GLY A 173 21.33 4.29 13.51
C GLY A 173 20.58 4.33 12.18
N ALA A 174 21.14 4.90 11.13
CA ALA A 174 20.59 4.79 9.78
C ALA A 174 20.84 3.39 9.24
N VAL A 175 19.81 2.84 8.58
CA VAL A 175 19.88 1.56 7.88
C VAL A 175 19.91 1.82 6.39
N VAL A 176 20.92 1.27 5.70
CA VAL A 176 20.99 1.27 4.23
C VAL A 176 20.74 -0.15 3.74
N SER A 177 19.90 -0.29 2.75
CA SER A 177 19.56 -1.59 2.17
C SER A 177 19.37 -1.47 0.66
N PHE A 178 19.33 -2.61 -0.02
CA PHE A 178 19.17 -2.71 -1.46
C PHE A 178 18.02 -3.69 -1.78
N PRO A 179 16.77 -3.29 -1.56
CA PRO A 179 15.62 -4.17 -1.76
C PRO A 179 15.39 -4.56 -3.23
N ASN A 180 15.87 -3.73 -4.18
CA ASN A 180 15.96 -4.10 -5.59
C ASN A 180 17.43 -4.12 -6.01
N LEU A 181 17.90 -5.32 -6.31
CA LEU A 181 19.18 -5.59 -6.96
C LEU A 181 18.99 -6.84 -7.82
N TYR A 182 18.54 -6.64 -9.05
CA TYR A 182 18.20 -7.73 -9.95
C TYR A 182 18.43 -7.33 -11.40
N ALA A 183 18.43 -8.33 -12.28
CA ALA A 183 18.41 -8.13 -13.72
C ALA A 183 17.18 -8.79 -14.33
N ASP A 184 16.72 -8.25 -15.45
CA ASP A 184 15.63 -8.83 -16.21
C ASP A 184 15.90 -8.83 -17.73
N ILE A 185 15.12 -9.68 -18.43
CA ILE A 185 15.03 -9.71 -19.87
C ILE A 185 13.53 -9.73 -20.22
N ALA A 186 13.06 -8.63 -20.79
CA ALA A 186 11.66 -8.40 -21.10
C ALA A 186 11.36 -8.55 -22.60
N GLY A 187 10.09 -8.77 -22.93
CA GLY A 187 9.63 -8.81 -24.31
C GLY A 187 10.03 -10.08 -25.08
N ILE A 188 10.23 -11.20 -24.39
CA ILE A 188 10.68 -12.47 -24.98
C ILE A 188 9.58 -13.07 -25.87
N PRO A 189 9.77 -13.20 -27.21
CA PRO A 189 8.69 -13.59 -28.12
C PRO A 189 8.13 -15.00 -27.86
N TRP A 190 8.98 -15.98 -27.64
CA TRP A 190 8.56 -17.36 -27.35
C TRP A 190 7.90 -17.52 -25.98
N LEU A 191 8.02 -16.50 -25.10
CA LEU A 191 7.34 -16.38 -23.82
C LEU A 191 6.13 -15.46 -23.91
N PHE A 192 5.58 -15.27 -25.09
CA PHE A 192 4.43 -14.39 -25.37
C PHE A 192 4.61 -12.96 -24.84
N GLY A 193 5.81 -12.42 -24.96
CA GLY A 193 6.18 -11.09 -24.49
C GLY A 193 6.46 -11.00 -23.00
N GLY A 194 6.54 -12.12 -22.30
CA GLY A 194 6.87 -12.18 -20.87
C GLY A 194 8.30 -11.77 -20.57
N THR A 195 8.58 -11.62 -19.28
CA THR A 195 9.87 -11.20 -18.72
C THR A 195 10.44 -12.29 -17.84
N VAL A 196 11.73 -12.58 -17.95
CA VAL A 196 12.48 -13.38 -16.98
C VAL A 196 13.34 -12.47 -16.12
N TRP A 197 13.49 -12.79 -14.85
CA TRP A 197 14.29 -11.98 -13.92
C TRP A 197 14.98 -12.85 -12.86
N ALA A 198 16.07 -12.33 -12.28
CA ALA A 198 16.75 -12.95 -11.15
C ALA A 198 17.42 -11.87 -10.27
N GLY A 199 17.42 -12.11 -8.96
CA GLY A 199 18.00 -11.24 -7.94
C GLY A 199 17.06 -10.96 -6.77
N THR A 200 17.32 -9.90 -6.02
CA THR A 200 16.41 -9.46 -4.96
C THR A 200 15.53 -8.34 -5.46
N ARG A 201 14.21 -8.43 -5.21
CA ARG A 201 13.29 -7.38 -5.68
C ARG A 201 12.01 -7.29 -4.87
N TYR A 202 11.46 -6.07 -4.87
CA TYR A 202 10.05 -5.85 -4.59
C TYR A 202 9.21 -6.41 -5.75
N TYR A 203 8.49 -7.48 -5.47
CA TYR A 203 7.75 -8.20 -6.50
C TYR A 203 6.25 -8.00 -6.33
N LYS A 204 5.60 -7.37 -7.33
CA LYS A 204 4.14 -7.24 -7.46
C LYS A 204 3.40 -6.90 -6.15
N ARG A 205 3.97 -5.97 -5.35
CA ARG A 205 3.41 -5.55 -4.06
C ARG A 205 2.11 -4.77 -4.23
N GLU A 206 1.17 -4.98 -3.31
CA GLU A 206 -0.08 -4.26 -3.20
C GLU A 206 -0.31 -3.77 -1.77
N SER A 207 -0.79 -2.54 -1.63
CA SER A 207 -0.91 -1.91 -0.31
C SER A 207 -2.19 -1.11 -0.12
N VAL A 208 -2.52 -0.86 1.14
CA VAL A 208 -3.43 0.18 1.59
C VAL A 208 -2.60 1.43 1.87
N TYR A 209 -2.69 2.43 1.02
CA TYR A 209 -1.83 3.62 1.08
C TYR A 209 -1.96 4.37 2.42
N ILE A 210 -3.19 4.61 2.92
CA ILE A 210 -3.42 5.40 4.14
C ILE A 210 -2.91 4.74 5.43
N SER A 211 -2.65 3.43 5.41
CA SER A 211 -2.11 2.68 6.56
C SER A 211 -0.70 2.14 6.36
N ASP A 212 -0.10 2.37 5.17
CA ASP A 212 1.20 1.79 4.79
C ASP A 212 1.23 0.25 4.96
N PHE A 213 0.11 -0.38 4.67
CA PHE A 213 -0.09 -1.80 4.89
C PHE A 213 -0.04 -2.57 3.57
N PHE A 214 1.07 -3.30 3.37
CA PHE A 214 1.24 -4.14 2.18
C PHE A 214 0.56 -5.49 2.41
N TYR A 215 -0.70 -5.58 2.06
CA TYR A 215 -1.48 -6.80 2.24
C TYR A 215 -1.05 -7.95 1.32
N TRP A 216 -0.47 -7.66 0.16
CA TRP A 216 0.11 -8.64 -0.76
C TRP A 216 1.53 -8.24 -1.10
N ASN A 217 2.50 -8.98 -0.59
CA ASN A 217 3.91 -8.65 -0.73
C ASN A 217 4.75 -9.91 -0.92
N PRO A 218 4.83 -10.47 -2.13
CA PRO A 218 5.63 -11.65 -2.42
C PRO A 218 7.11 -11.34 -2.71
N SER A 219 7.65 -10.23 -2.22
CA SER A 219 9.04 -9.80 -2.44
C SER A 219 10.07 -10.77 -1.86
N GLY A 220 11.30 -10.72 -2.35
CA GLY A 220 12.40 -11.53 -1.82
C GLY A 220 13.58 -11.70 -2.79
N VAL A 221 14.52 -12.55 -2.40
CA VAL A 221 15.64 -13.02 -3.26
C VAL A 221 15.15 -14.23 -4.04
N GLY A 222 15.25 -14.19 -5.37
CA GLY A 222 14.75 -15.29 -6.20
C GLY A 222 14.89 -15.07 -7.69
N ALA A 223 14.09 -15.80 -8.43
CA ALA A 223 13.98 -15.68 -9.88
C ALA A 223 12.55 -15.97 -10.33
N GLY A 224 12.19 -15.50 -11.49
CA GLY A 224 10.84 -15.72 -11.98
C GLY A 224 10.64 -15.40 -13.45
N ILE A 225 9.45 -15.75 -13.89
CA ILE A 225 8.90 -15.45 -15.21
C ILE A 225 7.61 -14.69 -14.98
N GLU A 226 7.47 -13.52 -15.56
CA GLU A 226 6.30 -12.69 -15.29
C GLU A 226 5.66 -12.12 -16.55
N ASP A 227 4.37 -11.79 -16.40
CA ASP A 227 3.56 -11.10 -17.37
C ASP A 227 3.47 -11.83 -18.73
N ILE A 228 3.53 -13.18 -18.71
CA ILE A 228 3.21 -14.02 -19.86
C ILE A 228 1.81 -13.65 -20.35
N ASN A 229 1.70 -13.18 -21.59
CA ASN A 229 0.43 -12.76 -22.16
C ASN A 229 -0.38 -13.94 -22.67
N LEU A 230 -1.42 -14.31 -21.95
CA LEU A 230 -2.36 -15.38 -22.34
C LEU A 230 -3.53 -14.86 -23.19
N GLY A 231 -3.47 -13.63 -23.66
CA GLY A 231 -4.54 -12.96 -24.44
C GLY A 231 -5.55 -12.22 -23.58
N LYS A 232 -6.38 -11.37 -24.19
CA LYS A 232 -7.46 -10.59 -23.52
C LYS A 232 -7.06 -9.88 -22.23
N ASN A 233 -5.81 -9.42 -22.13
CA ASN A 233 -5.16 -8.80 -20.94
C ASN A 233 -4.85 -9.77 -19.79
N LEU A 234 -5.08 -11.06 -19.96
CA LEU A 234 -4.72 -12.08 -18.98
C LEU A 234 -3.21 -12.23 -18.89
N ARG A 235 -2.65 -12.14 -17.71
CA ARG A 235 -1.22 -12.23 -17.41
C ARG A 235 -0.95 -13.31 -16.38
N LEU A 236 -0.05 -14.22 -16.74
CA LEU A 236 0.44 -15.26 -15.83
C LEU A 236 1.85 -14.91 -15.40
N SER A 237 2.13 -15.09 -14.11
CA SER A 237 3.47 -14.88 -13.54
C SER A 237 3.77 -16.00 -12.55
N TYR A 238 5.02 -16.44 -12.54
CA TYR A 238 5.56 -17.41 -11.58
C TYR A 238 6.90 -16.92 -11.08
N ALA A 239 7.12 -17.07 -9.78
CA ALA A 239 8.41 -16.77 -9.16
C ALA A 239 8.74 -17.77 -8.06
N ALA A 240 10.03 -18.04 -7.88
CA ALA A 240 10.58 -18.83 -6.79
C ALA A 240 11.48 -17.93 -5.95
N PHE A 241 11.26 -17.92 -4.63
CA PHE A 241 12.04 -17.12 -3.69
C PHE A 241 12.67 -18.00 -2.61
N ALA A 242 13.88 -17.66 -2.22
CA ALA A 242 14.51 -18.26 -1.07
C ALA A 242 13.77 -17.87 0.21
N VAL A 243 13.55 -18.82 1.10
CA VAL A 243 13.05 -18.62 2.47
C VAL A 243 14.10 -19.16 3.41
N ASP A 244 14.67 -18.28 4.23
CA ASP A 244 15.60 -18.66 5.29
C ASP A 244 14.81 -18.91 6.58
N GLY A 245 15.12 -20.01 7.28
CA GLY A 245 14.55 -20.31 8.57
C GLY A 245 15.01 -19.41 9.70
N ARG A 246 15.99 -18.55 9.47
CA ARG A 246 16.54 -17.69 10.52
C ARG A 246 15.78 -16.36 10.62
N LEU A 247 15.04 -16.18 11.69
CA LEU A 247 14.49 -14.89 12.09
C LEU A 247 15.53 -13.95 12.72
N THR A 248 16.70 -14.49 13.12
CA THR A 248 17.79 -13.72 13.69
C THR A 248 18.90 -13.58 12.66
N PRO A 249 19.40 -12.38 12.36
CA PRO A 249 20.63 -12.23 11.58
C PRO A 249 21.77 -12.92 12.33
N PRO A 250 22.79 -13.36 11.59
CA PRO A 250 24.01 -13.83 12.21
C PRO A 250 24.54 -12.75 13.15
N PRO A 251 25.17 -13.12 14.29
CA PRO A 251 25.83 -12.17 15.14
C PRO A 251 26.79 -11.31 14.30
N GLN A 252 26.93 -10.04 14.66
CA GLN A 252 27.65 -9.02 13.88
C GLN A 252 29.16 -9.28 13.69
N ASP A 253 29.65 -10.38 14.18
CA ASP A 253 31.00 -10.84 13.90
C ASP A 253 31.03 -11.42 12.47
N PHE A 254 31.72 -10.73 11.60
CA PHE A 254 31.98 -11.08 10.20
C PHE A 254 32.74 -12.41 10.01
N ALA A 255 32.50 -13.40 10.84
CA ALA A 255 32.90 -14.75 10.52
C ALA A 255 31.99 -15.25 9.41
N PRO A 256 32.52 -15.67 8.25
CA PRO A 256 31.68 -16.28 7.22
C PRO A 256 30.95 -17.44 7.88
N PRO A 257 29.65 -17.59 7.66
CA PRO A 257 28.91 -18.72 8.18
C PRO A 257 29.41 -19.97 7.45
N LEU A 258 30.39 -20.63 8.01
CA LEU A 258 30.78 -21.99 7.61
C LEU A 258 29.80 -23.03 8.17
N ALA A 259 28.80 -22.60 8.95
CA ALA A 259 27.66 -23.45 9.27
C ALA A 259 26.82 -23.62 8.01
N PRO A 260 26.53 -24.87 7.58
CA PRO A 260 25.57 -25.09 6.51
C PRO A 260 24.30 -24.31 6.85
N LEU A 261 23.71 -23.64 5.85
CA LEU A 261 22.39 -22.97 5.98
C LEU A 261 21.43 -24.05 6.45
N ALA A 262 21.22 -24.13 7.78
CA ALA A 262 20.61 -25.30 8.39
C ALA A 262 19.14 -25.45 7.99
N ASP A 263 18.48 -24.32 7.69
CA ASP A 263 17.05 -24.29 7.44
C ASP A 263 16.76 -23.45 6.20
N PHE A 264 16.47 -24.15 5.10
CA PHE A 264 16.20 -23.55 3.79
C PHE A 264 14.86 -24.02 3.25
N GLY A 265 14.14 -23.14 2.63
CA GLY A 265 12.92 -23.43 1.90
C GLY A 265 12.84 -22.63 0.60
N VAL A 266 11.93 -23.02 -0.26
CA VAL A 266 11.60 -22.28 -1.47
C VAL A 266 10.12 -21.96 -1.45
N ARG A 267 9.81 -20.67 -1.58
CA ARG A 267 8.45 -20.21 -1.82
C ARG A 267 8.20 -20.10 -3.31
N HIS A 268 7.24 -20.85 -3.78
CA HIS A 268 6.69 -20.77 -5.12
C HIS A 268 5.49 -19.83 -5.11
N ASP A 269 5.50 -18.81 -5.94
CA ASP A 269 4.42 -17.83 -6.09
C ASP A 269 3.89 -17.86 -7.52
N LEU A 270 2.60 -18.15 -7.67
CA LEU A 270 1.90 -18.18 -8.95
C LEU A 270 0.80 -17.14 -8.94
N GLN A 271 0.77 -16.22 -9.91
CA GLN A 271 -0.21 -15.15 -10.01
C GLN A 271 -0.87 -15.13 -11.38
N LEU A 272 -2.19 -15.01 -11.38
CA LEU A 272 -3.01 -14.76 -12.56
C LEU A 272 -3.71 -13.40 -12.39
N ARG A 273 -3.44 -12.46 -13.30
CA ARG A 273 -3.96 -11.10 -13.26
C ARG A 273 -4.68 -10.77 -14.57
N GLY A 274 -5.61 -9.80 -14.52
CA GLY A 274 -6.29 -9.30 -15.71
C GLY A 274 -7.51 -10.11 -16.14
N VAL A 275 -8.10 -10.92 -15.25
CA VAL A 275 -9.37 -11.63 -15.52
C VAL A 275 -10.51 -10.62 -15.53
N LYS A 276 -10.90 -10.14 -16.70
CA LYS A 276 -11.98 -9.17 -16.86
C LYS A 276 -13.35 -9.81 -16.64
N LEU A 277 -14.17 -9.21 -15.79
CA LEU A 277 -15.56 -9.61 -15.57
C LEU A 277 -16.50 -8.75 -16.41
N TRP A 278 -16.45 -7.43 -16.25
CA TRP A 278 -17.19 -6.42 -16.99
C TRP A 278 -16.38 -5.13 -17.08
N LYS A 279 -16.97 -4.06 -17.62
CA LYS A 279 -16.27 -2.79 -17.80
C LYS A 279 -15.78 -2.23 -16.46
N GLY A 280 -14.48 -2.09 -16.32
CA GLY A 280 -13.83 -1.56 -15.12
C GLY A 280 -13.66 -2.56 -13.97
N ALA A 281 -14.07 -3.84 -14.15
CA ALA A 281 -13.96 -4.89 -13.15
C ALA A 281 -12.95 -5.97 -13.55
N GLU A 282 -12.07 -6.33 -12.61
CA GLU A 282 -10.99 -7.30 -12.81
C GLU A 282 -10.81 -8.18 -11.57
N LEU A 283 -10.55 -9.47 -11.81
CA LEU A 283 -10.10 -10.39 -10.79
C LEU A 283 -8.61 -10.70 -10.94
N GLN A 284 -7.98 -10.94 -9.81
CA GLN A 284 -6.60 -11.38 -9.69
C GLN A 284 -6.52 -12.49 -8.64
N PHE A 285 -5.69 -13.49 -8.93
CA PHE A 285 -5.48 -14.65 -8.07
C PHE A 285 -4.00 -14.83 -7.81
N GLY A 286 -3.65 -15.21 -6.61
CA GLY A 286 -2.31 -15.64 -6.24
C GLY A 286 -2.38 -16.90 -5.39
N VAL A 287 -1.46 -17.81 -5.64
CA VAL A 287 -1.23 -18.99 -4.80
C VAL A 287 0.25 -19.05 -4.47
N GLN A 288 0.58 -19.28 -3.23
CA GLN A 288 1.93 -19.50 -2.78
C GLN A 288 2.05 -20.84 -2.07
N VAL A 289 3.15 -21.53 -2.31
CA VAL A 289 3.50 -22.78 -1.64
C VAL A 289 4.95 -22.66 -1.16
N ILE A 290 5.16 -22.91 0.11
CA ILE A 290 6.49 -22.91 0.73
C ILE A 290 6.91 -24.38 0.90
N ALA A 291 7.87 -24.80 0.08
CA ALA A 291 8.52 -26.11 0.19
C ALA A 291 9.64 -26.00 1.21
N ASN A 292 9.52 -26.75 2.31
CA ASN A 292 10.57 -26.86 3.31
C ASN A 292 11.60 -27.91 2.86
N HIS A 293 12.87 -27.52 2.79
CA HIS A 293 14.00 -28.39 2.46
C HIS A 293 14.93 -28.62 3.66
N SER A 294 14.55 -28.13 4.85
CA SER A 294 15.29 -28.35 6.08
C SER A 294 14.98 -29.73 6.67
N ASN A 295 16.00 -30.35 7.28
CA ASN A 295 15.84 -31.54 8.09
C ASN A 295 15.51 -31.25 9.55
N ASN A 296 15.38 -29.98 9.93
CA ASN A 296 15.04 -29.57 11.29
C ASN A 296 13.54 -29.83 11.55
N PRO A 297 13.20 -30.67 12.54
CA PRO A 297 11.81 -31.01 12.84
C PRO A 297 10.97 -29.83 13.33
N SER A 298 11.62 -28.72 13.71
CA SER A 298 10.95 -27.49 14.10
C SER A 298 10.54 -26.61 12.91
N THR A 299 10.90 -27.01 11.70
CA THR A 299 10.54 -26.26 10.49
C THR A 299 9.38 -26.91 9.76
N SER A 300 8.56 -26.10 9.10
CA SER A 300 7.42 -26.55 8.33
C SER A 300 7.33 -25.83 6.99
N GLY A 301 6.69 -26.48 6.03
CA GLY A 301 6.21 -25.82 4.83
C GLY A 301 4.85 -25.17 5.07
N GLY A 302 4.25 -24.68 3.99
CA GLY A 302 2.92 -24.09 4.08
C GLY A 302 2.39 -23.65 2.72
N ALA A 303 1.16 -23.19 2.70
CA ALA A 303 0.52 -22.68 1.51
C ALA A 303 -0.38 -21.48 1.84
N GLY A 304 -0.59 -20.62 0.88
CA GLY A 304 -1.50 -19.51 1.00
C GLY A 304 -2.09 -19.09 -0.32
N PHE A 305 -3.17 -18.33 -0.27
CA PHE A 305 -3.81 -17.78 -1.45
C PHE A 305 -4.18 -16.32 -1.24
N THR A 306 -4.27 -15.59 -2.36
CA THR A 306 -4.81 -14.24 -2.44
C THR A 306 -5.84 -14.18 -3.56
N PHE A 307 -7.03 -13.73 -3.25
CA PHE A 307 -8.07 -13.35 -4.19
C PHE A 307 -8.25 -11.83 -4.12
N ARG A 308 -8.24 -11.15 -5.25
CA ARG A 308 -8.41 -9.70 -5.32
C ARG A 308 -9.39 -9.33 -6.43
N TYR A 309 -10.44 -8.61 -6.07
CA TYR A 309 -11.36 -7.96 -6.98
C TYR A 309 -11.06 -6.47 -7.04
N VAL A 310 -10.99 -5.91 -8.24
CA VAL A 310 -10.78 -4.47 -8.46
C VAL A 310 -11.90 -3.94 -9.32
N GLN A 311 -12.57 -2.88 -8.88
CA GLN A 311 -13.61 -2.18 -9.63
C GLN A 311 -13.27 -0.71 -9.76
N LYS A 312 -13.25 -0.18 -10.98
CA LYS A 312 -13.13 1.26 -11.21
C LYS A 312 -14.42 1.96 -10.81
N VAL A 313 -14.32 2.99 -9.96
CA VAL A 313 -15.46 3.72 -9.39
C VAL A 313 -15.06 5.17 -9.10
N LEU A 314 -15.93 6.14 -9.46
CA LEU A 314 -15.81 7.56 -9.11
C LEU A 314 -14.41 8.17 -9.35
N GLY A 315 -13.78 7.81 -10.48
CA GLY A 315 -12.43 8.28 -10.84
C GLY A 315 -11.28 7.62 -10.09
N GLY A 316 -11.58 6.71 -9.18
CA GLY A 316 -10.63 5.87 -8.45
C GLY A 316 -10.91 4.38 -8.64
N ASP A 317 -10.77 3.62 -7.57
CA ASP A 317 -11.08 2.18 -7.56
C ASP A 317 -11.53 1.70 -6.17
N ASN A 318 -12.29 0.62 -6.16
CA ASN A 318 -12.50 -0.23 -5.01
C ASN A 318 -11.71 -1.52 -5.20
N LYS A 319 -11.01 -1.96 -4.15
CA LYS A 319 -10.22 -3.19 -4.10
C LYS A 319 -10.70 -4.02 -2.93
N PHE A 320 -11.32 -5.15 -3.23
CA PHE A 320 -11.73 -6.13 -2.24
C PHE A 320 -10.81 -7.35 -2.30
N VAL A 321 -10.28 -7.77 -1.15
CA VAL A 321 -9.25 -8.81 -1.05
C VAL A 321 -9.61 -9.82 0.01
N ILE A 322 -9.42 -11.09 -0.32
CA ILE A 322 -9.49 -12.21 0.63
C ILE A 322 -8.17 -12.98 0.54
N GLN A 323 -7.58 -13.26 1.69
CA GLN A 323 -6.36 -14.02 1.79
C GLN A 323 -6.50 -15.10 2.85
N GLY A 324 -5.87 -16.25 2.61
CA GLY A 324 -5.79 -17.33 3.58
C GLY A 324 -4.46 -18.06 3.44
N GLY A 325 -3.93 -18.55 4.57
CA GLY A 325 -2.68 -19.30 4.59
C GLY A 325 -2.59 -20.22 5.79
N GLN A 326 -1.73 -21.24 5.65
CA GLN A 326 -1.42 -22.21 6.70
C GLN A 326 0.09 -22.41 6.77
N GLY A 327 0.60 -22.65 7.96
CA GLY A 327 2.01 -22.88 8.24
C GLY A 327 2.89 -21.72 7.78
N ALA A 328 4.02 -21.99 7.15
CA ALA A 328 4.88 -20.99 6.58
C ALA A 328 4.16 -20.10 5.52
N GLY A 329 3.01 -20.53 4.99
CA GLY A 329 2.20 -19.79 4.02
C GLY A 329 1.37 -18.64 4.60
N THR A 330 1.40 -18.41 5.91
CA THR A 330 0.66 -17.32 6.57
C THR A 330 1.27 -15.94 6.34
N GLY A 331 2.52 -15.86 5.86
CA GLY A 331 3.28 -14.63 5.65
C GLY A 331 2.94 -13.83 4.38
N PHE A 332 1.73 -13.83 3.86
CA PHE A 332 1.37 -13.28 2.55
C PHE A 332 1.24 -11.75 2.45
N GLY A 333 1.94 -11.01 3.23
CA GLY A 333 1.93 -9.55 3.08
C GLY A 333 1.99 -8.81 4.38
N THR A 334 2.62 -9.36 5.38
CA THR A 334 3.03 -8.58 6.53
C THR A 334 4.36 -7.92 6.21
N LEU A 335 4.49 -6.67 6.50
CA LEU A 335 5.78 -6.05 6.63
C LEU A 335 6.34 -6.46 7.99
N ALA A 336 7.23 -7.43 8.00
CA ALA A 336 8.33 -7.30 8.91
C ALA A 336 8.98 -5.94 8.63
N ARG A 337 9.47 -5.25 9.62
CA ARG A 337 9.95 -3.85 9.65
C ARG A 337 10.77 -3.38 8.45
N TYR A 338 11.25 -4.26 7.58
CA TYR A 338 12.30 -3.99 6.63
C TYR A 338 12.11 -4.73 5.29
N TYR A 339 10.98 -4.59 4.60
CA TYR A 339 10.84 -4.89 3.17
C TYR A 339 10.38 -6.28 2.73
N TYR A 340 10.61 -7.33 3.52
CA TYR A 340 10.25 -8.69 3.11
C TYR A 340 9.04 -9.21 3.86
N PRO A 341 8.23 -10.05 3.23
CA PRO A 341 7.12 -10.72 3.91
C PRO A 341 7.67 -11.61 5.02
N ASP A 342 6.89 -11.71 6.08
CA ASP A 342 7.19 -12.54 7.26
C ASP A 342 6.90 -14.03 6.95
N PHE A 343 7.71 -14.60 6.05
CA PHE A 343 7.69 -16.04 5.82
C PHE A 343 8.72 -16.70 6.71
N SER A 344 8.26 -17.51 7.63
CA SER A 344 9.15 -18.26 8.50
C SER A 344 8.88 -19.74 8.39
N LEU A 345 9.93 -20.53 8.18
CA LEU A 345 9.86 -21.98 8.24
C LEU A 345 9.58 -22.50 9.65
N TYR A 346 9.79 -21.66 10.68
CA TYR A 346 9.47 -22.00 12.08
C TYR A 346 8.03 -21.73 12.48
N ASN A 347 7.20 -21.25 11.56
CA ASN A 347 5.77 -21.17 11.83
C ASN A 347 5.22 -22.57 12.08
N SER A 348 4.34 -22.69 13.07
CA SER A 348 3.65 -23.97 13.35
C SER A 348 2.94 -24.47 12.07
N PRO A 349 3.03 -25.74 11.71
CA PRO A 349 2.25 -26.30 10.61
C PRO A 349 0.73 -26.13 10.78
N ASN A 350 0.29 -25.93 12.03
CA ASN A 350 -1.11 -25.66 12.38
C ASN A 350 -1.46 -24.17 12.42
N GLU A 351 -0.48 -23.30 12.19
CA GLU A 351 -0.74 -21.86 12.12
C GLU A 351 -1.67 -21.55 10.95
N ILE A 352 -2.69 -20.73 11.20
CA ILE A 352 -3.64 -20.30 10.20
C ILE A 352 -3.77 -18.77 10.26
N ARG A 353 -3.74 -18.14 9.11
CA ARG A 353 -4.09 -16.73 8.94
C ARG A 353 -5.18 -16.58 7.91
N PHE A 354 -6.18 -15.78 8.24
CA PHE A 354 -7.20 -15.34 7.32
C PHE A 354 -7.30 -13.82 7.35
N ARG A 355 -7.46 -13.17 6.19
CA ARG A 355 -7.54 -11.72 6.10
C ARG A 355 -8.55 -11.28 5.05
N VAL A 356 -9.30 -10.24 5.38
CA VAL A 356 -10.16 -9.50 4.44
C VAL A 356 -9.72 -8.04 4.45
N VAL A 357 -9.58 -7.46 3.26
CA VAL A 357 -9.23 -6.04 3.08
C VAL A 357 -10.20 -5.44 2.06
N ASP A 358 -10.76 -4.29 2.37
CA ASP A 358 -11.50 -3.48 1.41
C ASP A 358 -10.93 -2.06 1.38
N VAL A 359 -10.61 -1.57 0.19
CA VAL A 359 -10.03 -0.24 -0.01
C VAL A 359 -10.80 0.48 -1.10
N LEU A 360 -11.47 1.55 -0.72
CA LEU A 360 -12.16 2.44 -1.65
C LEU A 360 -11.35 3.71 -1.84
N THR A 361 -10.97 4.02 -3.08
CA THR A 361 -10.37 5.30 -3.47
C THR A 361 -11.32 6.04 -4.38
N ILE A 362 -11.57 7.30 -4.09
CA ILE A 362 -12.43 8.21 -4.85
C ILE A 362 -11.58 9.41 -5.30
N GLN A 363 -11.65 9.73 -6.60
CA GLN A 363 -10.97 10.89 -7.16
C GLN A 363 -11.77 11.43 -8.35
N PRO A 364 -12.75 12.34 -8.13
CA PRO A 364 -13.49 12.99 -9.21
C PRO A 364 -12.57 13.71 -10.20
N GLY A 365 -13.05 13.91 -11.42
CA GLY A 365 -12.25 14.44 -12.51
C GLY A 365 -11.65 15.81 -12.29
N ASP A 366 -12.34 16.70 -11.57
CA ASP A 366 -11.88 18.05 -11.19
C ASP A 366 -10.85 18.08 -10.05
N ARG A 367 -10.70 16.95 -9.36
CA ARG A 367 -9.72 16.70 -8.29
C ARG A 367 -9.76 17.64 -7.09
N TRP A 368 -10.79 18.50 -6.95
CA TRP A 368 -10.93 19.35 -5.77
C TRP A 368 -11.18 18.53 -4.50
N PHE A 369 -11.74 17.33 -4.66
CA PHE A 369 -12.01 16.36 -3.61
C PHE A 369 -11.34 15.01 -3.96
N GLY A 370 -10.80 14.35 -2.98
CA GLY A 370 -10.32 12.98 -3.07
C GLY A 370 -10.45 12.29 -1.73
N ALA A 371 -10.67 10.99 -1.72
CA ALA A 371 -10.74 10.22 -0.49
C ALA A 371 -10.21 8.79 -0.69
N GLN A 372 -9.65 8.23 0.38
CA GLN A 372 -9.42 6.79 0.48
C GLN A 372 -9.95 6.31 1.83
N ALA A 373 -10.77 5.27 1.81
CA ALA A 373 -11.22 4.54 2.99
C ALA A 373 -10.71 3.10 2.93
N ALA A 374 -10.44 2.51 4.09
CA ALA A 374 -9.99 1.12 4.18
C ALA A 374 -10.58 0.44 5.40
N VAL A 375 -10.89 -0.85 5.24
CA VAL A 375 -11.29 -1.76 6.31
C VAL A 375 -10.43 -3.00 6.22
N VAL A 376 -9.93 -3.47 7.36
CA VAL A 376 -9.14 -4.70 7.47
C VAL A 376 -9.70 -5.56 8.60
N TYR A 377 -9.88 -6.82 8.34
CA TYR A 377 -10.02 -7.86 9.34
C TYR A 377 -8.93 -8.90 9.15
N GLN A 378 -8.25 -9.27 10.22
CA GLN A 378 -7.27 -10.35 10.21
C GLN A 378 -7.47 -11.24 11.43
N HIS A 379 -7.44 -12.53 11.18
CA HIS A 379 -7.44 -13.59 12.17
C HIS A 379 -6.13 -14.37 12.09
N ASP A 380 -5.43 -14.45 13.20
CA ASP A 380 -4.19 -15.21 13.36
C ASP A 380 -4.42 -16.27 14.45
N ASP A 381 -4.36 -17.54 14.08
CA ASP A 381 -4.25 -18.67 15.02
C ASP A 381 -2.83 -19.24 14.88
N LEU A 382 -2.00 -19.10 15.91
CA LEU A 382 -0.62 -19.59 15.90
C LEU A 382 -0.50 -21.11 16.09
N GLY A 383 -1.63 -21.83 16.08
CA GLY A 383 -1.67 -23.28 16.16
C GLY A 383 -1.51 -23.83 17.59
N ASN A 384 -1.48 -22.98 18.59
CA ASN A 384 -1.40 -23.35 20.02
C ASN A 384 -2.59 -22.80 20.79
N ALA A 385 -3.02 -23.51 21.83
CA ALA A 385 -4.13 -23.06 22.66
C ALA A 385 -3.85 -21.66 23.26
N GLY A 386 -4.83 -20.76 23.13
CA GLY A 386 -4.74 -19.41 23.67
C GLY A 386 -3.90 -18.41 22.86
N GLN A 387 -3.47 -18.77 21.65
CA GLN A 387 -2.66 -17.92 20.79
C GLN A 387 -3.40 -17.41 19.54
N ILE A 388 -4.68 -17.13 19.68
CA ILE A 388 -5.47 -16.50 18.63
C ILE A 388 -5.44 -14.98 18.82
N THR A 389 -5.26 -14.26 17.72
CA THR A 389 -5.33 -12.80 17.67
C THR A 389 -6.25 -12.37 16.54
N ASP A 390 -7.23 -11.53 16.85
CA ASP A 390 -8.08 -10.87 15.86
C ASP A 390 -7.75 -9.38 15.80
N TRP A 391 -7.54 -8.87 14.58
CA TRP A 391 -7.33 -7.46 14.31
C TRP A 391 -8.45 -6.92 13.44
N TYR A 392 -9.05 -5.83 13.88
CA TYR A 392 -10.03 -5.03 13.16
C TYR A 392 -9.46 -3.63 12.99
N SER A 393 -9.47 -3.13 11.78
CA SER A 393 -9.03 -1.78 11.45
C SER A 393 -10.01 -1.12 10.50
N GLY A 394 -10.28 0.14 10.69
CA GLY A 394 -11.11 0.93 9.80
C GLY A 394 -10.74 2.40 9.85
N GLY A 395 -10.63 3.04 8.68
CA GLY A 395 -10.33 4.47 8.64
C GLY A 395 -10.41 5.05 7.24
N ALA A 396 -10.31 6.38 7.21
CA ALA A 396 -10.39 7.13 5.97
C ALA A 396 -9.49 8.36 6.00
N ARG A 397 -9.00 8.73 4.83
CA ARG A 397 -8.35 10.01 4.54
C ARG A 397 -9.15 10.75 3.49
N VAL A 398 -9.41 12.03 3.74
CA VAL A 398 -10.01 12.94 2.78
C VAL A 398 -9.02 14.04 2.41
N SER A 399 -9.14 14.54 1.18
CA SER A 399 -8.37 15.65 0.64
C SER A 399 -9.33 16.65 0.02
N ILE A 400 -9.27 17.90 0.46
CA ILE A 400 -10.08 19.02 -0.07
C ILE A 400 -9.11 20.07 -0.57
N ALA A 401 -9.08 20.29 -1.89
CA ALA A 401 -8.22 21.29 -2.52
C ALA A 401 -8.96 22.63 -2.62
N PHE A 402 -8.39 23.67 -2.02
CA PHE A 402 -8.89 25.05 -2.08
C PHE A 402 -8.24 25.84 -3.21
N ALA A 403 -7.04 25.42 -3.62
CA ALA A 403 -6.31 25.99 -4.75
C ALA A 403 -5.53 24.90 -5.47
N GLU A 404 -4.86 25.23 -6.57
CA GLU A 404 -4.04 24.25 -7.32
C GLU A 404 -2.94 23.63 -6.44
N ASN A 405 -2.31 24.45 -5.59
CA ASN A 405 -1.18 24.04 -4.79
C ASN A 405 -1.46 23.99 -3.29
N PHE A 406 -2.73 24.13 -2.87
CA PHE A 406 -3.09 24.12 -1.46
C PHE A 406 -4.32 23.24 -1.21
N LYS A 407 -4.17 22.30 -0.28
CA LYS A 407 -5.25 21.40 0.15
C LYS A 407 -5.21 21.14 1.65
N LEU A 408 -6.34 20.73 2.20
CA LEU A 408 -6.48 20.24 3.56
C LEU A 408 -6.65 18.72 3.53
N LEU A 409 -5.80 18.02 4.25
CA LEU A 409 -5.95 16.59 4.48
C LEU A 409 -6.55 16.36 5.87
N GLY A 410 -7.53 15.48 5.96
CA GLY A 410 -8.06 14.94 7.20
C GLY A 410 -7.95 13.41 7.19
N GLU A 411 -7.52 12.82 8.29
CA GLU A 411 -7.45 11.36 8.44
C GLU A 411 -8.00 10.95 9.79
N ALA A 412 -8.84 9.92 9.80
CA ALA A 412 -9.30 9.25 11.01
C ALA A 412 -9.17 7.75 10.83
N GLY A 413 -8.78 7.05 11.91
CA GLY A 413 -8.69 5.60 11.90
C GLY A 413 -8.77 5.01 13.29
N ALA A 414 -9.29 3.81 13.37
CA ALA A 414 -9.43 3.05 14.61
C ALA A 414 -8.97 1.60 14.41
N ASP A 415 -8.33 1.08 15.42
CA ASP A 415 -7.83 -0.29 15.49
C ASP A 415 -8.29 -0.96 16.78
N ARG A 416 -8.63 -2.24 16.66
CA ARG A 416 -8.94 -3.12 17.78
C ARG A 416 -8.17 -4.42 17.62
N VAL A 417 -7.46 -4.83 18.66
CA VAL A 417 -6.77 -6.12 18.75
C VAL A 417 -7.32 -6.91 19.94
N THR A 418 -7.77 -8.14 19.69
CA THR A 418 -8.23 -9.08 20.71
C THR A 418 -7.34 -10.31 20.70
N LYS A 419 -7.06 -10.85 21.88
CA LYS A 419 -6.27 -12.09 22.06
C LYS A 419 -7.08 -13.11 22.84
N SER A 420 -6.97 -14.37 22.47
CA SER A 420 -7.68 -15.47 23.14
C SER A 420 -7.11 -15.85 24.51
N ASN A 421 -6.00 -15.26 24.92
CA ASN A 421 -5.34 -15.53 26.23
C ASN A 421 -6.04 -14.86 27.43
N GLY A 422 -7.22 -14.28 27.25
CA GLY A 422 -7.99 -13.61 28.30
C GLY A 422 -7.58 -12.16 28.56
N SER A 423 -6.59 -11.60 27.83
CA SER A 423 -6.23 -10.19 27.95
C SER A 423 -7.37 -9.28 27.49
N PRO A 424 -7.57 -8.13 28.12
CA PRO A 424 -8.53 -7.15 27.64
C PRO A 424 -8.24 -6.71 26.21
N PRO A 425 -9.27 -6.43 25.39
CA PRO A 425 -9.07 -5.90 24.04
C PRO A 425 -8.30 -4.58 24.04
N GLN A 426 -7.36 -4.44 23.09
CA GLN A 426 -6.62 -3.20 22.86
C GLN A 426 -7.37 -2.34 21.84
N TYR A 427 -7.45 -1.04 22.11
CA TYR A 427 -8.08 -0.05 21.23
C TYR A 427 -7.14 1.13 20.98
N LEU A 428 -7.09 1.57 19.75
CA LEU A 428 -6.40 2.81 19.35
C LEU A 428 -7.30 3.56 18.35
N THR A 429 -7.51 4.83 18.59
CA THR A 429 -8.17 5.73 17.64
C THR A 429 -7.28 6.93 17.39
N LYS A 430 -7.15 7.36 16.13
CA LYS A 430 -6.29 8.46 15.71
C LYS A 430 -7.03 9.42 14.79
N PHE A 431 -6.81 10.71 14.99
CA PHE A 431 -7.28 11.79 14.13
C PHE A 431 -6.10 12.67 13.73
N THR A 432 -6.03 13.06 12.49
CA THR A 432 -5.00 13.97 11.98
C THR A 432 -5.61 14.99 11.04
N VAL A 433 -5.19 16.24 11.18
CA VAL A 433 -5.50 17.34 10.24
C VAL A 433 -4.18 17.89 9.74
N ALA A 434 -4.07 18.11 8.41
CA ALA A 434 -2.84 18.55 7.80
C ALA A 434 -3.11 19.54 6.65
N PRO A 435 -2.98 20.86 6.86
CA PRO A 435 -2.82 21.82 5.78
C PRO A 435 -1.56 21.48 4.97
N THR A 436 -1.70 21.45 3.65
CA THR A 436 -0.74 20.81 2.75
C THR A 436 -0.48 21.69 1.54
N ILE A 437 0.79 21.95 1.26
CA ILE A 437 1.28 22.47 -0.02
C ILE A 437 1.60 21.26 -0.91
N SER A 438 1.11 21.29 -2.15
CA SER A 438 1.20 20.15 -3.08
C SER A 438 1.44 20.66 -4.51
N SER A 439 2.01 19.82 -5.38
CA SER A 439 2.16 20.11 -6.80
C SER A 439 0.82 20.08 -7.58
N GLY A 440 -0.29 19.74 -6.94
CA GLY A 440 -1.61 19.72 -7.55
C GLY A 440 -2.70 19.22 -6.61
N ARG A 441 -3.95 19.22 -7.07
CA ARG A 441 -5.15 19.00 -6.26
C ARG A 441 -5.39 17.56 -5.84
N GLY A 442 -4.94 16.57 -6.62
CA GLY A 442 -5.28 15.16 -6.41
C GLY A 442 -4.85 14.62 -5.05
N LEU A 443 -5.58 13.64 -4.53
CA LEU A 443 -5.28 12.94 -3.27
C LEU A 443 -3.85 12.37 -3.24
N LEU A 444 -3.41 11.80 -4.36
CA LEU A 444 -2.10 11.16 -4.50
C LEU A 444 -1.08 12.02 -5.25
N THR A 445 -1.37 13.30 -5.52
CA THR A 445 -0.41 14.20 -6.19
C THR A 445 0.74 14.52 -5.26
N ARG A 446 1.98 14.42 -5.76
CA ARG A 446 3.23 14.69 -5.04
C ARG A 446 4.15 15.57 -5.91
N PRO A 447 5.09 16.35 -5.29
CA PRO A 447 5.44 16.40 -3.87
C PRO A 447 4.38 17.07 -2.99
N GLU A 448 4.43 16.74 -1.69
CA GLU A 448 3.65 17.38 -0.64
C GLU A 448 4.54 17.79 0.54
N LEU A 449 4.26 18.99 1.08
CA LEU A 449 4.75 19.45 2.37
C LEU A 449 3.56 19.75 3.27
N ARG A 450 3.49 19.10 4.41
CA ARG A 450 2.34 19.11 5.32
C ARG A 450 2.76 19.66 6.67
N LEU A 451 2.00 20.61 7.19
CA LEU A 451 1.95 20.83 8.64
C LEU A 451 0.89 19.86 9.18
N PHE A 452 1.13 19.20 10.29
CA PHE A 452 0.15 18.27 10.84
C PHE A 452 -0.04 18.44 12.35
N TRP A 453 -1.26 18.15 12.77
CA TRP A 453 -1.63 17.90 14.15
C TRP A 453 -2.31 16.54 14.20
N THR A 454 -1.79 15.66 15.05
CA THR A 454 -2.33 14.31 15.29
C THR A 454 -2.74 14.20 16.74
N TYR A 455 -3.94 13.66 16.97
CA TYR A 455 -4.46 13.29 18.27
C TYR A 455 -4.79 11.81 18.29
N ALA A 456 -4.37 11.09 19.32
CA ALA A 456 -4.63 9.67 19.49
C ALA A 456 -5.19 9.37 20.88
N LEU A 457 -6.08 8.38 20.91
CA LEU A 457 -6.71 7.83 22.12
C LEU A 457 -6.49 6.32 22.14
N TRP A 458 -6.18 5.79 23.31
CA TRP A 458 -6.03 4.35 23.52
C TRP A 458 -6.52 3.96 24.91
N ASN A 459 -6.81 2.67 25.11
CA ASN A 459 -7.18 2.15 26.40
C ASN A 459 -5.98 1.62 27.19
N GLU A 460 -6.20 1.27 28.46
CA GLU A 460 -5.16 0.75 29.36
C GLU A 460 -4.49 -0.51 28.81
N ALA A 461 -5.25 -1.42 28.21
CA ALA A 461 -4.70 -2.65 27.62
C ALA A 461 -3.73 -2.35 26.46
N ALA A 462 -4.03 -1.36 25.62
CA ALA A 462 -3.13 -0.91 24.57
C ALA A 462 -1.90 -0.22 25.15
N ARG A 463 -2.06 0.59 26.19
CA ARG A 463 -0.97 1.26 26.88
C ARG A 463 0.06 0.26 27.44
N ILE A 464 -0.40 -0.78 28.12
CA ILE A 464 0.47 -1.82 28.69
C ILE A 464 1.15 -2.62 27.59
N ALA A 465 0.43 -2.99 26.52
CA ALA A 465 0.98 -3.78 25.41
C ALA A 465 2.03 -3.02 24.60
N THR A 466 1.99 -1.70 24.57
CA THR A 466 2.95 -0.87 23.83
C THR A 466 4.21 -0.53 24.62
N VAL A 467 4.21 -0.67 25.94
CA VAL A 467 5.39 -0.42 26.80
C VAL A 467 6.57 -1.34 26.47
N ASP A 468 6.30 -2.57 26.06
CA ASP A 468 7.34 -3.56 25.70
C ASP A 468 7.96 -3.29 24.30
N SER A 469 7.41 -2.38 23.52
CA SER A 469 7.99 -2.05 22.23
C SER A 469 8.82 -0.77 22.32
N ALA A 470 10.12 -0.88 22.17
CA ALA A 470 11.12 0.20 22.26
C ALA A 470 10.89 1.39 21.31
N MET A 471 9.86 1.36 20.47
CA MET A 471 9.50 2.42 19.53
C MET A 471 8.47 3.41 20.07
N PHE A 472 7.75 3.10 21.14
CA PHE A 472 6.62 3.89 21.60
C PHE A 472 6.79 4.22 23.06
N TYR A 473 7.27 5.41 23.35
CA TYR A 473 7.31 5.94 24.71
C TYR A 473 5.90 6.20 25.21
N THR A 474 5.26 5.17 25.69
CA THR A 474 4.03 5.28 26.47
C THR A 474 4.31 5.01 27.95
N SER A 475 5.46 5.45 28.48
CA SER A 475 5.67 5.50 29.93
C SER A 475 4.73 6.50 30.64
N SER A 476 3.81 7.10 29.88
CA SER A 476 2.84 8.03 30.44
C SER A 476 1.66 7.28 31.01
N ILE A 477 1.18 7.74 32.15
CA ILE A 477 -0.11 7.32 32.74
C ILE A 477 -1.31 7.74 31.87
N TYR A 478 -1.07 8.45 30.76
CA TYR A 478 -2.11 9.02 29.91
C TYR A 478 -2.64 8.01 28.91
N LEU A 479 -3.92 8.10 28.62
CA LEU A 479 -4.64 7.31 27.61
C LEU A 479 -4.88 8.11 26.32
N SER A 480 -4.16 9.20 26.15
CA SER A 480 -4.19 10.03 24.95
C SER A 480 -2.85 10.71 24.71
N GLY A 481 -2.61 11.11 23.47
CA GLY A 481 -1.42 11.84 23.09
C GLY A 481 -1.66 12.72 21.88
N GLN A 482 -0.80 13.72 21.72
CA GLN A 482 -0.83 14.62 20.56
C GLN A 482 0.59 14.77 20.00
N THR A 483 0.65 14.93 18.70
CA THR A 483 1.88 15.20 17.97
C THR A 483 1.65 16.30 16.95
N PHE A 484 2.61 17.21 16.85
CA PHE A 484 2.64 18.32 15.91
C PHE A 484 3.91 18.24 15.10
N GLY A 485 3.87 18.59 13.83
CA GLY A 485 5.09 18.57 13.05
C GLY A 485 4.91 18.95 11.59
N VAL A 486 6.00 18.72 10.86
CA VAL A 486 6.09 18.87 9.42
C VAL A 486 6.39 17.50 8.80
N GLN A 487 5.72 17.18 7.72
CA GLN A 487 5.93 15.97 6.95
C GLN A 487 6.12 16.31 5.47
N ALA A 488 7.20 15.82 4.88
CA ALA A 488 7.42 15.85 3.44
C ALA A 488 7.21 14.46 2.85
N GLU A 489 6.57 14.39 1.68
CA GLU A 489 6.40 13.15 0.93
C GLU A 489 6.46 13.43 -0.56
N THR A 490 7.26 12.65 -1.29
CA THR A 490 7.34 12.74 -2.75
C THR A 490 7.64 11.38 -3.38
N TRP A 491 7.24 11.26 -4.65
CA TRP A 491 7.72 10.23 -5.57
C TRP A 491 7.94 10.85 -6.94
N TRP A 492 8.85 10.27 -7.72
CA TRP A 492 9.24 10.75 -9.04
C TRP A 492 9.53 9.60 -10.01
#